data_51252d933dbdb814d01703441ee970d1
#
_entry.id   51252d933dbdb814d01703441ee970d1
#
_cell.length_a   1.000
_cell.length_b   1.000
_cell.length_c   1.000
_cell.angle_alpha   90.00
_cell.angle_beta   90.00
_cell.angle_gamma   90.00
#
_symmetry.space_group_name_H-M   'P 1'
#
loop_
_entity.id
_entity.type
_entity.pdbx_description
1 polymer ?
#
loop_
_entity_poly.entity_id
_entity_poly.type
_entity_poly.pdbx_seq_one_letter_code
_entity_poly.pdbx_strand_id
1 'polypeptide(L)'
;MTNNYYELQIKINPEMSEVISDILFDVFDCEGVVMVEETYKDLEMVATTEGTLKAFIRGAMPDVEKILQEQRELLKSRGLSDEELGSWEYTFEEKENQDWSKKWKEKWDVTHVTDKITIVPTWLDYTPKSKDEIIINLDPGCAFGTGTHQTTQLCMVALEKYFQKGQTMADIGMGSGILSILAKKLGASEVYGCDIDDTVIEVAKENAKLNHEECSFELGSANKINKKFDFVCANILHNVLFDIMGDLKKLMNDGSKMSLSGILLEKAPIVLEAIERENLNIIDEIHQDQWVSFVVTK
;
A
#
# COMPACT_ATOMS: atom_id res chain seq x y z
N MET A 1 2.31 24.70 -22.77
CA MET A 1 1.80 24.91 -21.43
C MET A 1 2.93 24.54 -20.48
N THR A 2 3.43 25.49 -19.71
CA THR A 2 4.52 25.26 -18.76
C THR A 2 3.99 24.32 -17.68
N ASN A 3 4.57 23.16 -17.61
CA ASN A 3 4.20 22.11 -16.65
C ASN A 3 4.95 22.36 -15.32
N ASN A 4 4.82 23.57 -14.76
CA ASN A 4 5.45 23.89 -13.49
C ASN A 4 4.59 23.34 -12.35
N TYR A 5 5.22 22.86 -11.30
CA TYR A 5 4.57 22.49 -10.05
C TYR A 5 5.17 23.32 -8.92
N TYR A 6 4.45 23.35 -7.81
CA TYR A 6 4.90 24.05 -6.61
C TYR A 6 5.16 23.06 -5.49
N GLU A 7 6.26 23.24 -4.78
CA GLU A 7 6.60 22.48 -3.56
C GLU A 7 6.32 23.34 -2.34
N LEU A 8 5.34 22.92 -1.54
CA LEU A 8 5.07 23.49 -0.22
C LEU A 8 5.71 22.58 0.83
N GLN A 9 6.58 23.14 1.66
CA GLN A 9 7.07 22.45 2.86
C GLN A 9 6.53 23.18 4.08
N ILE A 10 5.91 22.46 5.02
CA ILE A 10 5.31 23.01 6.22
C ILE A 10 5.76 22.25 7.45
N LYS A 11 6.16 22.97 8.51
CA LYS A 11 6.54 22.40 9.79
C LYS A 11 5.33 22.19 10.67
N ILE A 12 5.17 20.97 11.15
CA ILE A 12 4.02 20.54 11.94
C ILE A 12 4.45 19.69 13.13
N ASN A 13 3.55 19.51 14.09
CA ASN A 13 3.69 18.40 15.03
C ASN A 13 3.48 17.06 14.30
N PRO A 14 4.40 16.09 14.40
CA PRO A 14 4.29 14.81 13.70
C PRO A 14 2.99 14.04 13.98
N GLU A 15 2.42 14.17 15.17
CA GLU A 15 1.15 13.53 15.54
C GLU A 15 -0.05 14.03 14.71
N MET A 16 0.07 15.22 14.13
CA MET A 16 -0.95 15.83 13.27
C MET A 16 -0.74 15.56 11.78
N SER A 17 0.25 14.75 11.41
CA SER A 17 0.65 14.53 10.01
C SER A 17 -0.49 14.06 9.13
N GLU A 18 -1.30 13.11 9.56
CA GLU A 18 -2.44 12.59 8.79
C GLU A 18 -3.51 13.68 8.59
N VAL A 19 -3.91 14.35 9.68
CA VAL A 19 -4.94 15.39 9.63
C VAL A 19 -4.52 16.56 8.74
N ILE A 20 -3.25 16.97 8.84
CA ILE A 20 -2.77 18.11 8.05
C ILE A 20 -2.54 17.68 6.59
N SER A 21 -2.12 16.43 6.34
CA SER A 21 -2.04 15.89 4.98
C SER A 21 -3.39 15.92 4.27
N ASP A 22 -4.44 15.44 4.93
CA ASP A 22 -5.81 15.46 4.39
C ASP A 22 -6.27 16.90 4.08
N ILE A 23 -5.99 17.84 4.99
CA ILE A 23 -6.30 19.25 4.76
C ILE A 23 -5.54 19.79 3.55
N LEU A 24 -4.25 19.45 3.39
CA LEU A 24 -3.46 19.91 2.25
C LEU A 24 -4.01 19.36 0.92
N PHE A 25 -4.49 18.11 0.90
CA PHE A 25 -5.18 17.55 -0.27
C PHE A 25 -6.49 18.27 -0.57
N ASP A 26 -7.26 18.61 0.47
CA ASP A 26 -8.57 19.25 0.30
C ASP A 26 -8.46 20.71 -0.19
N VAL A 27 -7.45 21.46 0.26
CA VAL A 27 -7.35 22.91 -0.01
C VAL A 27 -6.42 23.25 -1.18
N PHE A 28 -5.52 22.34 -1.54
CA PHE A 28 -4.64 22.48 -2.68
C PHE A 28 -4.87 21.30 -3.64
N ASP A 29 -4.71 21.54 -4.93
CA ASP A 29 -4.71 20.45 -5.93
C ASP A 29 -3.37 19.69 -5.84
N CYS A 30 -3.22 18.91 -4.77
CA CYS A 30 -2.00 18.19 -4.46
C CYS A 30 -1.94 16.86 -5.21
N GLU A 31 -0.81 16.58 -5.86
CA GLU A 31 -0.52 15.26 -6.42
C GLU A 31 0.00 14.26 -5.38
N GLY A 32 0.53 14.78 -4.27
CA GLY A 32 1.04 13.98 -3.18
C GLY A 32 1.45 14.85 -2.00
N VAL A 33 1.37 14.27 -0.81
CA VAL A 33 1.89 14.82 0.44
C VAL A 33 2.79 13.78 1.07
N VAL A 34 3.99 14.18 1.48
CA VAL A 34 5.00 13.27 2.05
C VAL A 34 5.52 13.84 3.35
N MET A 35 5.56 13.02 4.41
CA MET A 35 6.29 13.34 5.62
C MET A 35 7.78 13.19 5.35
N VAL A 36 8.56 14.24 5.60
CA VAL A 36 10.01 14.18 5.53
C VAL A 36 10.51 13.71 6.89
N GLU A 37 10.96 12.46 6.96
CA GLU A 37 11.75 12.02 8.11
C GLU A 37 13.10 12.72 8.04
N GLU A 38 13.43 13.55 9.03
CA GLU A 38 14.76 14.11 9.13
C GLU A 38 15.77 12.97 9.33
N THR A 39 16.65 12.84 8.35
CA THR A 39 17.71 11.84 8.30
C THR A 39 18.56 11.88 9.57
N TYR A 40 18.80 10.69 10.14
CA TYR A 40 19.75 10.42 11.19
C TYR A 40 21.04 11.22 11.02
N LYS A 41 21.28 12.15 11.93
CA LYS A 41 22.62 12.61 12.26
C LYS A 41 23.00 11.95 13.57
N ASP A 42 23.98 11.04 13.46
CA ASP A 42 24.67 10.39 14.58
C ASP A 42 23.78 9.66 15.60
N LEU A 43 23.31 8.44 15.26
CA LEU A 43 22.92 7.33 16.16
C LEU A 43 22.19 7.63 17.50
N GLU A 44 21.74 8.84 17.74
CA GLU A 44 20.89 9.20 18.87
C GLU A 44 19.52 9.61 18.37
N MET A 45 18.47 8.88 18.82
CA MET A 45 17.08 9.29 18.65
C MET A 45 16.84 10.57 19.44
N VAL A 46 16.94 11.71 18.78
CA VAL A 46 16.38 12.95 19.30
C VAL A 46 14.90 12.94 18.87
N ALA A 47 13.99 12.85 19.83
CA ALA A 47 12.57 13.07 19.59
C ALA A 47 12.43 14.50 19.04
N THR A 48 12.25 14.64 17.74
CA THR A 48 12.00 15.94 17.12
C THR A 48 10.55 16.31 17.43
N THR A 49 10.37 17.43 18.10
CA THR A 49 9.03 18.00 18.39
C THR A 49 8.37 18.58 17.15
N GLU A 50 9.06 18.67 16.03
CA GLU A 50 8.55 19.15 14.75
C GLU A 50 8.93 18.21 13.60
N GLY A 51 7.96 17.90 12.75
CA GLY A 51 8.14 17.20 11.48
C GLY A 51 7.90 18.15 10.30
N THR A 52 8.31 17.77 9.11
CA THR A 52 8.09 18.55 7.89
C THR A 52 7.22 17.76 6.91
N LEU A 53 6.05 18.30 6.54
CA LEU A 53 5.27 17.81 5.42
C LEU A 53 5.69 18.51 4.13
N LYS A 54 5.81 17.77 3.04
CA LYS A 54 5.98 18.29 1.68
C LYS A 54 4.74 17.97 0.86
N ALA A 55 4.12 19.01 0.30
CA ALA A 55 3.01 18.87 -0.63
C ALA A 55 3.44 19.33 -2.02
N PHE A 56 3.01 18.58 -3.04
CA PHE A 56 3.30 18.85 -4.43
C PHE A 56 2.01 19.31 -5.12
N ILE A 57 1.95 20.59 -5.51
CA ILE A 57 0.75 21.27 -5.97
C ILE A 57 0.88 21.53 -7.47
N ARG A 58 -0.14 21.17 -8.26
CA ARG A 58 -0.25 21.50 -9.69
C ARG A 58 -1.18 22.69 -9.91
N GLY A 59 -1.11 23.25 -11.10
CA GLY A 59 -2.03 24.27 -11.58
C GLY A 59 -1.58 25.69 -11.36
N ALA A 60 -2.54 26.61 -11.11
CA ALA A 60 -2.25 28.02 -10.87
C ALA A 60 -1.67 28.23 -9.47
N MET A 61 -0.76 29.19 -9.34
CA MET A 61 -0.17 29.56 -8.06
C MET A 61 -1.26 29.91 -7.03
N PRO A 62 -1.39 29.14 -5.92
CA PRO A 62 -2.37 29.43 -4.88
C PRO A 62 -1.88 30.55 -3.94
N ASP A 63 -2.82 31.19 -3.26
CA ASP A 63 -2.52 32.09 -2.14
C ASP A 63 -2.24 31.26 -0.88
N VAL A 64 -1.02 30.70 -0.81
CA VAL A 64 -0.61 29.74 0.22
C VAL A 64 -0.73 30.35 1.62
N GLU A 65 -0.27 31.61 1.79
CA GLU A 65 -0.29 32.28 3.10
C GLU A 65 -1.72 32.38 3.66
N LYS A 66 -2.64 32.87 2.84
CA LYS A 66 -4.03 33.00 3.22
C LYS A 66 -4.68 31.65 3.55
N ILE A 67 -4.47 30.67 2.68
CA ILE A 67 -5.06 29.33 2.85
C ILE A 67 -4.54 28.67 4.13
N LEU A 68 -3.24 28.67 4.37
CA LEU A 68 -2.65 28.08 5.57
C LEU A 68 -3.12 28.78 6.84
N GLN A 69 -3.21 30.11 6.81
CA GLN A 69 -3.71 30.89 7.95
C GLN A 69 -5.17 30.55 8.26
N GLU A 70 -6.04 30.48 7.25
CA GLU A 70 -7.45 30.11 7.42
C GLU A 70 -7.60 28.70 8.00
N GLN A 71 -6.82 27.72 7.52
CA GLN A 71 -6.87 26.35 8.03
C GLN A 71 -6.34 26.24 9.46
N ARG A 72 -5.27 26.94 9.79
CA ARG A 72 -4.74 26.96 11.15
C ARG A 72 -5.76 27.54 12.13
N GLU A 73 -6.37 28.67 11.80
CA GLU A 73 -7.42 29.29 12.64
C GLU A 73 -8.65 28.38 12.78
N LEU A 74 -9.02 27.66 11.73
CA LEU A 74 -10.10 26.69 11.78
C LEU A 74 -9.78 25.55 12.78
N LEU A 75 -8.59 25.00 12.76
CA LEU A 75 -8.15 23.95 13.70
C LEU A 75 -8.11 24.47 15.14
N LYS A 76 -7.63 25.70 15.35
CA LYS A 76 -7.65 26.36 16.67
C LYS A 76 -9.07 26.58 17.19
N SER A 77 -10.01 26.95 16.32
CA SER A 77 -11.42 27.10 16.68
C SER A 77 -12.08 25.78 17.10
N ARG A 78 -11.51 24.65 16.67
CA ARG A 78 -11.91 23.28 17.05
C ARG A 78 -11.24 22.79 18.33
N GLY A 79 -10.42 23.62 18.98
CA GLY A 79 -9.83 23.36 20.29
C GLY A 79 -8.37 22.91 20.27
N LEU A 80 -7.71 22.88 19.12
CA LEU A 80 -6.29 22.55 19.04
C LEU A 80 -5.40 23.74 19.43
N SER A 81 -4.39 23.49 20.24
CA SER A 81 -3.41 24.49 20.68
C SER A 81 -2.28 24.68 19.65
N ASP A 82 -1.54 25.77 19.78
CA ASP A 82 -0.35 25.99 18.94
C ASP A 82 0.73 24.92 19.12
N GLU A 83 0.84 24.33 20.32
CA GLU A 83 1.79 23.26 20.62
C GLU A 83 1.40 21.94 19.90
N GLU A 84 0.10 21.63 19.86
CA GLU A 84 -0.42 20.46 19.15
C GLU A 84 -0.31 20.61 17.62
N LEU A 85 -0.40 21.80 17.08
CA LEU A 85 -0.31 22.04 15.65
C LEU A 85 1.13 22.15 15.11
N GLY A 86 2.09 22.54 15.95
CA GLY A 86 3.44 22.91 15.53
C GLY A 86 3.55 24.35 15.04
N SER A 87 4.72 24.74 14.55
CA SER A 87 4.99 26.14 14.19
C SER A 87 4.23 26.64 12.96
N TRP A 88 3.94 25.76 12.01
CA TRP A 88 3.37 26.07 10.68
C TRP A 88 4.27 27.02 9.86
N GLU A 89 5.55 27.10 10.21
CA GLU A 89 6.53 27.72 9.32
C GLU A 89 6.56 26.97 8.00
N TYR A 90 6.51 27.68 6.89
CA TYR A 90 6.48 27.05 5.58
C TYR A 90 7.47 27.71 4.61
N THR A 91 7.87 26.92 3.62
CA THR A 91 8.52 27.40 2.39
C THR A 91 7.66 27.00 1.21
N PHE A 92 7.60 27.86 0.20
CA PHE A 92 6.85 27.61 -1.01
C PHE A 92 7.68 28.04 -2.21
N GLU A 93 7.97 27.09 -3.09
CA GLU A 93 8.85 27.31 -4.23
C GLU A 93 8.23 26.77 -5.50
N GLU A 94 8.30 27.56 -6.58
CA GLU A 94 8.04 27.05 -7.93
C GLU A 94 9.22 26.17 -8.35
N LYS A 95 8.93 24.95 -8.77
CA LYS A 95 9.91 24.02 -9.33
C LYS A 95 9.62 23.83 -10.79
N GLU A 96 10.64 24.02 -11.62
CA GLU A 96 10.54 23.57 -13.02
C GLU A 96 10.32 22.05 -13.01
N ASN A 97 9.42 21.62 -13.88
CA ASN A 97 9.12 20.19 -14.01
C ASN A 97 10.35 19.44 -14.53
N GLN A 98 11.34 19.29 -13.69
CA GLN A 98 12.39 18.30 -13.86
C GLN A 98 11.71 16.97 -13.57
N ASP A 99 11.33 16.31 -14.62
CA ASP A 99 10.89 14.94 -14.80
C ASP A 99 10.89 14.09 -13.49
N TRP A 100 9.96 14.41 -12.57
CA TRP A 100 9.77 13.65 -11.32
C TRP A 100 9.49 12.19 -11.65
N SER A 101 8.91 11.94 -12.82
CA SER A 101 8.74 10.60 -13.35
C SER A 101 10.08 9.86 -13.52
N LYS A 102 11.20 10.57 -13.60
CA LYS A 102 12.53 9.96 -13.66
C LYS A 102 13.18 9.82 -12.29
N LYS A 103 13.08 10.82 -11.41
CA LYS A 103 13.77 10.80 -10.10
C LYS A 103 13.24 9.74 -9.14
N TRP A 104 11.92 9.51 -9.09
CA TRP A 104 11.39 8.43 -8.28
C TRP A 104 11.72 7.06 -8.88
N LYS A 105 11.77 6.95 -10.22
CA LYS A 105 12.21 5.73 -10.92
C LYS A 105 13.67 5.37 -10.61
N GLU A 106 14.55 6.36 -10.39
CA GLU A 106 15.95 6.14 -10.02
C GLU A 106 16.13 5.46 -8.64
N LYS A 107 15.12 5.55 -7.77
CA LYS A 107 15.13 4.90 -6.44
C LYS A 107 14.57 3.48 -6.44
N TRP A 108 14.07 3.02 -7.58
CA TRP A 108 13.47 1.70 -7.72
C TRP A 108 14.43 0.73 -8.39
N ASP A 109 14.79 -0.29 -7.65
CA ASP A 109 15.61 -1.39 -8.11
C ASP A 109 14.79 -2.67 -8.30
N VAL A 110 15.39 -3.64 -8.99
CA VAL A 110 14.86 -5.00 -9.04
C VAL A 110 14.77 -5.58 -7.63
N THR A 111 13.59 -6.00 -7.22
CA THR A 111 13.34 -6.54 -5.88
C THR A 111 13.24 -8.05 -5.93
N HIS A 112 14.21 -8.73 -5.33
CA HIS A 112 14.18 -10.19 -5.13
C HIS A 112 13.42 -10.49 -3.84
N VAL A 113 12.19 -11.01 -3.98
CA VAL A 113 11.35 -11.37 -2.82
C VAL A 113 11.79 -12.72 -2.24
N THR A 114 12.01 -13.69 -3.11
CA THR A 114 12.56 -15.01 -2.79
C THR A 114 13.57 -15.41 -3.88
N ASP A 115 14.17 -16.58 -3.78
CA ASP A 115 15.03 -17.12 -4.84
C ASP A 115 14.29 -17.35 -6.17
N LYS A 116 12.95 -17.40 -6.13
CA LYS A 116 12.11 -17.67 -7.31
C LYS A 116 11.25 -16.49 -7.75
N ILE A 117 11.01 -15.51 -6.90
CA ILE A 117 10.10 -14.41 -7.19
C ILE A 117 10.87 -13.11 -7.23
N THR A 118 10.84 -12.47 -8.39
CA THR A 118 11.51 -11.18 -8.63
C THR A 118 10.52 -10.17 -9.21
N ILE A 119 10.49 -8.97 -8.64
CA ILE A 119 9.71 -7.84 -9.13
C ILE A 119 10.63 -6.93 -9.91
N VAL A 120 10.25 -6.61 -11.13
CA VAL A 120 11.03 -5.78 -12.05
C VAL A 120 10.20 -4.57 -12.47
N PRO A 121 10.63 -3.35 -12.11
CA PRO A 121 10.04 -2.13 -12.66
C PRO A 121 10.10 -2.13 -14.20
N THR A 122 9.04 -1.64 -14.86
CA THR A 122 8.91 -1.68 -16.33
C THR A 122 10.01 -0.97 -17.12
N TRP A 123 10.72 -0.05 -16.49
CA TRP A 123 11.82 0.72 -17.11
C TRP A 123 13.20 0.13 -16.87
N LEU A 124 13.29 -1.03 -16.18
CA LEU A 124 14.55 -1.71 -15.95
C LEU A 124 14.64 -2.98 -16.81
N ASP A 125 15.80 -3.17 -17.43
CA ASP A 125 16.12 -4.42 -18.09
C ASP A 125 16.56 -5.45 -17.05
N TYR A 126 15.97 -6.64 -17.10
CA TYR A 126 16.33 -7.73 -16.20
C TYR A 126 16.46 -9.04 -16.96
N THR A 127 17.52 -9.78 -16.67
CA THR A 127 17.72 -11.12 -17.21
C THR A 127 17.49 -12.13 -16.08
N PRO A 128 16.53 -13.07 -16.22
CA PRO A 128 16.25 -14.09 -15.20
C PRO A 128 17.49 -14.89 -14.80
N LYS A 129 17.66 -15.11 -13.50
CA LYS A 129 18.78 -15.92 -12.96
C LYS A 129 18.60 -17.42 -13.23
N SER A 130 17.36 -17.85 -13.38
CA SER A 130 17.02 -19.24 -13.71
C SER A 130 15.77 -19.29 -14.58
N LYS A 131 15.52 -20.49 -15.18
CA LYS A 131 14.29 -20.71 -15.98
C LYS A 131 13.02 -20.78 -15.14
N ASP A 132 13.18 -21.07 -13.85
CA ASP A 132 12.04 -21.23 -12.92
C ASP A 132 11.77 -19.95 -12.14
N GLU A 133 12.50 -18.88 -12.43
CA GLU A 133 12.29 -17.58 -11.79
C GLU A 133 11.01 -16.91 -12.33
N ILE A 134 10.15 -16.53 -11.40
CA ILE A 134 8.89 -15.84 -11.69
C ILE A 134 9.18 -14.35 -11.68
N ILE A 135 9.09 -13.73 -12.86
CA ILE A 135 9.25 -12.30 -13.02
C ILE A 135 7.88 -11.62 -13.03
N ILE A 136 7.71 -10.63 -12.17
CA ILE A 136 6.53 -9.76 -12.15
C ILE A 136 6.99 -8.38 -12.61
N ASN A 137 6.56 -7.97 -13.79
CA ASN A 137 6.78 -6.63 -14.28
C ASN A 137 5.73 -5.70 -13.67
N LEU A 138 6.15 -4.60 -13.08
CA LEU A 138 5.26 -3.67 -12.43
C LEU A 138 5.57 -2.23 -12.86
N ASP A 139 4.53 -1.48 -13.21
CA ASP A 139 4.58 -0.02 -13.14
C ASP A 139 3.93 0.38 -11.81
N PRO A 140 4.71 0.86 -10.83
CA PRO A 140 4.18 1.11 -9.48
C PRO A 140 3.06 2.15 -9.45
N GLY A 141 3.03 3.09 -10.41
CA GLY A 141 1.97 4.09 -10.47
C GLY A 141 1.67 4.74 -9.11
N CYS A 142 0.40 5.09 -8.88
CA CYS A 142 -0.10 5.64 -7.61
C CYS A 142 -0.76 4.58 -6.71
N ALA A 143 -0.83 3.30 -7.14
CA ALA A 143 -1.50 2.25 -6.37
C ALA A 143 -0.60 1.65 -5.29
N PHE A 144 -1.17 1.35 -4.12
CA PHE A 144 -0.49 0.55 -3.09
C PHE A 144 -0.21 -0.88 -3.60
N GLY A 145 0.80 -1.54 -3.05
CA GLY A 145 1.18 -2.90 -3.47
C GLY A 145 2.27 -2.92 -4.53
N THR A 146 3.25 -2.04 -4.41
CA THR A 146 4.41 -1.94 -5.30
C THR A 146 5.36 -3.15 -5.18
N GLY A 147 5.10 -4.05 -4.23
CA GLY A 147 5.90 -5.24 -3.97
C GLY A 147 7.18 -5.01 -3.17
N THR A 148 7.56 -3.76 -2.92
CA THR A 148 8.72 -3.42 -2.07
C THR A 148 8.35 -3.44 -0.59
N HIS A 149 7.07 -3.27 -0.25
CA HIS A 149 6.61 -3.28 1.12
C HIS A 149 6.63 -4.70 1.71
N GLN A 150 7.08 -4.84 2.96
CA GLN A 150 7.25 -6.12 3.65
C GLN A 150 5.96 -6.94 3.67
N THR A 151 4.81 -6.32 3.91
CA THR A 151 3.52 -7.03 3.97
C THR A 151 3.15 -7.71 2.64
N THR A 152 3.47 -7.09 1.51
CA THR A 152 3.27 -7.67 0.18
C THR A 152 4.23 -8.84 -0.04
N GLN A 153 5.49 -8.70 0.38
CA GLN A 153 6.49 -9.78 0.29
C GLN A 153 6.10 -10.98 1.15
N LEU A 154 5.57 -10.75 2.37
CA LEU A 154 5.05 -11.82 3.23
C LEU A 154 3.91 -12.61 2.57
N CYS A 155 2.99 -11.93 1.86
CA CYS A 155 1.95 -12.61 1.08
C CYS A 155 2.54 -13.41 -0.09
N MET A 156 3.57 -12.87 -0.77
CA MET A 156 4.23 -13.59 -1.86
C MET A 156 4.93 -14.86 -1.37
N VAL A 157 5.60 -14.80 -0.21
CA VAL A 157 6.19 -15.97 0.45
C VAL A 157 5.11 -16.99 0.81
N ALA A 158 3.98 -16.55 1.34
CA ALA A 158 2.84 -17.42 1.64
C ALA A 158 2.28 -18.09 0.38
N LEU A 159 2.14 -17.35 -0.71
CA LEU A 159 1.69 -17.88 -2.01
C LEU A 159 2.69 -18.88 -2.55
N GLU A 160 3.99 -18.60 -2.56
CA GLU A 160 5.02 -19.56 -3.03
C GLU A 160 4.97 -20.86 -2.23
N LYS A 161 4.76 -20.77 -0.91
CA LYS A 161 4.79 -21.94 -0.02
C LYS A 161 3.51 -22.78 -0.05
N TYR A 162 2.36 -22.14 -0.21
CA TYR A 162 1.06 -22.78 0.06
C TYR A 162 0.12 -22.86 -1.13
N PHE A 163 0.31 -22.02 -2.16
CA PHE A 163 -0.54 -22.05 -3.35
C PHE A 163 -0.16 -23.23 -4.26
N GLN A 164 -1.15 -23.89 -4.83
CA GLN A 164 -0.95 -25.02 -5.72
C GLN A 164 -1.48 -24.71 -7.12
N LYS A 165 -0.75 -25.14 -8.12
CA LYS A 165 -1.16 -25.02 -9.53
C LYS A 165 -2.56 -25.60 -9.75
N GLY A 166 -3.39 -24.85 -10.46
CA GLY A 166 -4.78 -25.22 -10.77
C GLY A 166 -5.81 -24.73 -9.75
N GLN A 167 -5.39 -24.23 -8.59
CA GLN A 167 -6.27 -23.62 -7.60
C GLN A 167 -6.87 -22.30 -8.10
N THR A 168 -7.99 -21.93 -7.50
CA THR A 168 -8.62 -20.61 -7.64
C THR A 168 -8.20 -19.69 -6.50
N MET A 169 -8.06 -18.38 -6.75
CA MET A 169 -7.68 -17.41 -5.74
C MET A 169 -8.60 -16.19 -5.71
N ALA A 170 -8.89 -15.70 -4.50
CA ALA A 170 -9.44 -14.36 -4.26
C ALA A 170 -8.38 -13.45 -3.63
N ASP A 171 -8.26 -12.23 -4.15
CA ASP A 171 -7.37 -11.17 -3.67
C ASP A 171 -8.21 -9.98 -3.18
N ILE A 172 -8.30 -9.80 -1.87
CA ILE A 172 -9.19 -8.82 -1.23
C ILE A 172 -8.36 -7.62 -0.76
N GLY A 173 -8.70 -6.44 -1.29
CA GLY A 173 -7.83 -5.27 -1.19
C GLY A 173 -6.62 -5.42 -2.11
N MET A 174 -6.89 -5.69 -3.39
CA MET A 174 -5.86 -6.12 -4.36
C MET A 174 -4.85 -5.02 -4.73
N GLY A 175 -5.19 -3.74 -4.55
CA GLY A 175 -4.36 -2.60 -4.92
C GLY A 175 -3.85 -2.69 -6.36
N SER A 176 -2.53 -2.75 -6.54
CA SER A 176 -1.88 -2.89 -7.86
C SER A 176 -2.16 -4.22 -8.58
N GLY A 177 -2.80 -5.19 -7.93
CA GLY A 177 -3.04 -6.53 -8.47
C GLY A 177 -1.83 -7.47 -8.43
N ILE A 178 -0.74 -7.10 -7.76
CA ILE A 178 0.53 -7.85 -7.81
C ILE A 178 0.39 -9.27 -7.27
N LEU A 179 -0.40 -9.50 -6.20
CA LEU A 179 -0.62 -10.84 -5.64
C LEU A 179 -1.49 -11.70 -6.56
N SER A 180 -2.47 -11.09 -7.20
CA SER A 180 -3.29 -11.71 -8.25
C SER A 180 -2.43 -12.17 -9.43
N ILE A 181 -1.52 -11.31 -9.90
CA ILE A 181 -0.57 -11.63 -10.98
C ILE A 181 0.36 -12.77 -10.57
N LEU A 182 0.90 -12.74 -9.35
CA LEU A 182 1.74 -13.82 -8.84
C LEU A 182 0.99 -15.16 -8.84
N ALA A 183 -0.25 -15.18 -8.36
CA ALA A 183 -1.05 -16.41 -8.34
C ALA A 183 -1.25 -16.99 -9.74
N LYS A 184 -1.50 -16.14 -10.76
CA LYS A 184 -1.58 -16.58 -12.16
C LYS A 184 -0.26 -17.18 -12.63
N LYS A 185 0.87 -16.56 -12.36
CA LYS A 185 2.20 -17.05 -12.71
C LYS A 185 2.55 -18.36 -11.96
N LEU A 186 2.00 -18.57 -10.77
CA LEU A 186 2.06 -19.85 -10.04
C LEU A 186 1.10 -20.92 -10.62
N GLY A 187 0.29 -20.55 -11.60
CA GLY A 187 -0.59 -21.47 -12.33
C GLY A 187 -2.01 -21.53 -11.79
N ALA A 188 -2.52 -20.46 -11.18
CA ALA A 188 -3.93 -20.34 -10.82
C ALA A 188 -4.83 -20.55 -12.03
N SER A 189 -5.86 -21.37 -11.88
CA SER A 189 -6.88 -21.56 -12.93
C SER A 189 -7.74 -20.31 -13.09
N GLU A 190 -8.07 -19.65 -11.98
CA GLU A 190 -8.84 -18.43 -11.94
C GLU A 190 -8.36 -17.55 -10.78
N VAL A 191 -8.30 -16.23 -11.03
CA VAL A 191 -8.03 -15.22 -10.00
C VAL A 191 -9.09 -14.13 -10.07
N TYR A 192 -9.64 -13.81 -8.92
CA TYR A 192 -10.60 -12.73 -8.71
C TYR A 192 -10.02 -11.75 -7.68
N GLY A 193 -9.86 -10.50 -8.07
CA GLY A 193 -9.42 -9.42 -7.17
C GLY A 193 -10.51 -8.38 -6.98
N CYS A 194 -10.60 -7.81 -5.79
CA CYS A 194 -11.45 -6.66 -5.56
C CYS A 194 -10.78 -5.63 -4.65
N ASP A 195 -11.17 -4.38 -4.85
CA ASP A 195 -10.77 -3.27 -4.00
C ASP A 195 -11.95 -2.30 -3.82
N ILE A 196 -11.96 -1.55 -2.72
CA ILE A 196 -12.96 -0.51 -2.45
C ILE A 196 -12.62 0.81 -3.14
N ASP A 197 -11.37 0.98 -3.57
CA ASP A 197 -10.88 2.13 -4.30
C ASP A 197 -11.01 1.88 -5.81
N ASP A 198 -11.84 2.66 -6.49
CA ASP A 198 -12.07 2.54 -7.93
C ASP A 198 -10.84 2.93 -8.76
N THR A 199 -9.97 3.79 -8.24
CA THR A 199 -8.77 4.27 -8.93
C THR A 199 -7.76 3.17 -9.18
N VAL A 200 -7.70 2.14 -8.33
CA VAL A 200 -6.72 1.04 -8.47
C VAL A 200 -7.18 -0.05 -9.45
N ILE A 201 -8.47 -0.11 -9.81
CA ILE A 201 -9.01 -1.17 -10.67
C ILE A 201 -8.35 -1.17 -12.05
N GLU A 202 -8.24 -0.01 -12.68
CA GLU A 202 -7.59 0.10 -13.99
C GLU A 202 -6.08 -0.14 -13.89
N VAL A 203 -5.42 0.31 -12.82
CA VAL A 203 -3.99 0.04 -12.57
C VAL A 203 -3.74 -1.48 -12.48
N ALA A 204 -4.56 -2.21 -11.73
CA ALA A 204 -4.45 -3.67 -11.62
C ALA A 204 -4.63 -4.38 -12.97
N LYS A 205 -5.60 -3.92 -13.79
CA LYS A 205 -5.81 -4.46 -15.15
C LYS A 205 -4.61 -4.20 -16.07
N GLU A 206 -4.04 -3.00 -16.02
CA GLU A 206 -2.86 -2.65 -16.80
C GLU A 206 -1.65 -3.48 -16.38
N ASN A 207 -1.43 -3.66 -15.09
CA ASN A 207 -0.37 -4.51 -14.56
C ASN A 207 -0.56 -6.00 -14.95
N ALA A 208 -1.78 -6.53 -14.89
CA ALA A 208 -2.05 -7.90 -15.33
C ALA A 208 -1.76 -8.06 -16.83
N LYS A 209 -2.21 -7.12 -17.66
CA LYS A 209 -1.93 -7.10 -19.10
C LYS A 209 -0.43 -7.02 -19.39
N LEU A 210 0.31 -6.19 -18.65
CA LEU A 210 1.78 -6.07 -18.75
C LEU A 210 2.48 -7.40 -18.51
N ASN A 211 1.93 -8.21 -17.59
CA ASN A 211 2.44 -9.54 -17.26
C ASN A 211 1.86 -10.66 -18.12
N HIS A 212 1.02 -10.36 -19.12
CA HIS A 212 0.32 -11.31 -19.97
C HIS A 212 -0.57 -12.27 -19.20
N GLU A 213 -1.15 -11.79 -18.08
CA GLU A 213 -2.03 -12.59 -17.23
C GLU A 213 -3.48 -12.08 -17.29
N GLU A 214 -4.42 -13.00 -17.21
CA GLU A 214 -5.86 -12.70 -17.17
C GLU A 214 -6.39 -12.86 -15.75
N CYS A 215 -6.81 -11.75 -15.14
CA CYS A 215 -7.44 -11.68 -13.83
C CYS A 215 -8.77 -10.93 -13.94
N SER A 216 -9.73 -11.31 -13.10
CA SER A 216 -10.99 -10.57 -12.95
C SER A 216 -10.84 -9.56 -11.83
N PHE A 217 -10.99 -8.26 -12.12
CA PHE A 217 -10.87 -7.18 -11.16
C PHE A 217 -12.17 -6.38 -11.09
N GLU A 218 -12.70 -6.20 -9.87
CA GLU A 218 -13.97 -5.52 -9.64
C GLU A 218 -13.91 -4.58 -8.44
N LEU A 219 -14.71 -3.52 -8.49
CA LEU A 219 -14.92 -2.62 -7.36
C LEU A 219 -15.80 -3.32 -6.31
N GLY A 220 -15.31 -3.48 -5.10
CA GLY A 220 -16.07 -4.11 -4.04
C GLY A 220 -15.27 -4.58 -2.86
N SER A 221 -15.90 -5.37 -2.01
CA SER A 221 -15.31 -6.00 -0.84
C SER A 221 -15.81 -7.44 -0.69
N ALA A 222 -15.18 -8.20 0.21
CA ALA A 222 -15.45 -9.63 0.44
C ALA A 222 -16.94 -9.99 0.57
N ASN A 223 -17.75 -9.13 1.21
CA ASN A 223 -19.19 -9.38 1.44
C ASN A 223 -20.07 -9.38 0.18
N LYS A 224 -19.55 -8.90 -0.97
CA LYS A 224 -20.27 -8.89 -2.23
C LYS A 224 -19.98 -10.11 -3.11
N ILE A 225 -19.03 -10.93 -2.72
CA ILE A 225 -18.59 -12.09 -3.50
C ILE A 225 -19.39 -13.32 -3.09
N ASN A 226 -20.07 -13.94 -4.05
CA ASN A 226 -20.88 -15.17 -3.85
C ASN A 226 -20.17 -16.42 -4.39
N LYS A 227 -18.86 -16.46 -4.34
CA LYS A 227 -18.04 -17.57 -4.82
C LYS A 227 -17.03 -17.96 -3.76
N LYS A 228 -16.62 -19.23 -3.77
CA LYS A 228 -15.55 -19.73 -2.89
C LYS A 228 -14.31 -20.05 -3.69
N PHE A 229 -13.17 -19.99 -3.01
CA PHE A 229 -11.85 -20.12 -3.59
C PHE A 229 -10.97 -21.11 -2.78
N ASP A 230 -9.97 -21.62 -3.44
CA ASP A 230 -9.01 -22.55 -2.82
C ASP A 230 -7.90 -21.81 -2.07
N PHE A 231 -7.69 -20.55 -2.39
CA PHE A 231 -6.81 -19.64 -1.67
C PHE A 231 -7.45 -18.25 -1.58
N VAL A 232 -7.34 -17.62 -0.41
CA VAL A 232 -7.76 -16.23 -0.21
C VAL A 232 -6.57 -15.42 0.25
N CYS A 233 -6.35 -14.25 -0.32
CA CYS A 233 -5.32 -13.30 0.10
C CYS A 233 -5.98 -12.01 0.56
N ALA A 234 -5.53 -11.47 1.69
CA ALA A 234 -5.95 -10.16 2.17
C ALA A 234 -4.75 -9.45 2.81
N ASN A 235 -4.20 -8.44 2.09
CA ASN A 235 -3.12 -7.59 2.57
C ASN A 235 -3.66 -6.19 2.84
N ILE A 236 -4.36 -6.05 3.97
CA ILE A 236 -5.08 -4.84 4.36
C ILE A 236 -4.88 -4.55 5.85
N LEU A 237 -5.31 -3.39 6.32
CA LEU A 237 -5.14 -2.98 7.71
C LEU A 237 -5.77 -3.95 8.70
N HIS A 238 -5.11 -4.17 9.84
CA HIS A 238 -5.50 -5.11 10.88
C HIS A 238 -6.92 -4.91 11.43
N ASN A 239 -7.39 -3.66 11.56
CA ASN A 239 -8.76 -3.34 11.97
C ASN A 239 -9.79 -3.77 10.92
N VAL A 240 -9.49 -3.56 9.64
CA VAL A 240 -10.35 -4.01 8.53
C VAL A 240 -10.39 -5.55 8.49
N LEU A 241 -9.24 -6.22 8.65
CA LEU A 241 -9.18 -7.69 8.77
C LEU A 241 -10.07 -8.19 9.89
N PHE A 242 -10.03 -7.54 11.07
CA PHE A 242 -10.89 -7.88 12.21
C PHE A 242 -12.37 -7.81 11.85
N ASP A 243 -12.78 -6.72 11.20
CA ASP A 243 -14.18 -6.48 10.87
C ASP A 243 -14.73 -7.46 9.83
N ILE A 244 -13.96 -7.74 8.77
CA ILE A 244 -14.44 -8.56 7.63
C ILE A 244 -14.02 -10.03 7.70
N MET A 245 -13.40 -10.52 8.80
CA MET A 245 -12.89 -11.89 8.91
C MET A 245 -13.96 -12.94 8.61
N GLY A 246 -15.19 -12.74 9.09
CA GLY A 246 -16.30 -13.63 8.80
C GLY A 246 -16.69 -13.68 7.31
N ASP A 247 -16.55 -12.58 6.58
CA ASP A 247 -16.78 -12.53 5.15
C ASP A 247 -15.63 -13.18 4.38
N LEU A 248 -14.39 -12.95 4.78
CA LEU A 248 -13.22 -13.64 4.23
C LEU A 248 -13.35 -15.17 4.39
N LYS A 249 -13.77 -15.65 5.56
CA LYS A 249 -14.01 -17.08 5.80
C LYS A 249 -15.07 -17.67 4.89
N LYS A 250 -16.13 -16.93 4.54
CA LYS A 250 -17.18 -17.39 3.62
C LYS A 250 -16.64 -17.64 2.20
N LEU A 251 -15.58 -16.93 1.82
CA LEU A 251 -14.91 -17.12 0.52
C LEU A 251 -14.07 -18.40 0.45
N MET A 252 -13.81 -19.06 1.56
CA MET A 252 -12.98 -20.24 1.63
C MET A 252 -13.75 -21.53 1.30
N ASN A 253 -13.19 -22.37 0.43
CA ASN A 253 -13.57 -23.78 0.31
C ASN A 253 -13.16 -24.55 1.58
N ASP A 254 -13.72 -25.73 1.78
CA ASP A 254 -13.26 -26.61 2.85
C ASP A 254 -11.82 -27.09 2.54
N GLY A 255 -10.92 -26.95 3.50
CA GLY A 255 -9.48 -27.24 3.35
C GLY A 255 -8.67 -26.21 2.57
N SER A 256 -9.29 -25.10 2.16
CA SER A 256 -8.57 -23.97 1.55
C SER A 256 -7.69 -23.24 2.55
N LYS A 257 -6.82 -22.37 2.05
CA LYS A 257 -5.94 -21.55 2.86
C LYS A 257 -6.23 -20.06 2.66
N MET A 258 -5.89 -19.27 3.66
CA MET A 258 -5.99 -17.82 3.58
C MET A 258 -4.72 -17.18 4.15
N SER A 259 -4.13 -16.25 3.41
CA SER A 259 -3.04 -15.40 3.87
C SER A 259 -3.58 -14.04 4.29
N LEU A 260 -3.28 -13.66 5.53
CA LEU A 260 -3.67 -12.40 6.18
C LEU A 260 -2.40 -11.59 6.44
N SER A 261 -2.28 -10.40 5.88
CA SER A 261 -1.11 -9.52 6.01
C SER A 261 -1.53 -8.05 6.15
N GLY A 262 -0.55 -7.14 6.28
CA GLY A 262 -0.84 -5.75 6.64
C GLY A 262 -0.92 -5.56 8.16
N ILE A 263 -0.28 -6.44 8.92
CA ILE A 263 -0.41 -6.54 10.37
C ILE A 263 0.92 -6.18 11.03
N LEU A 264 0.95 -5.08 11.78
CA LEU A 264 2.06 -4.79 12.68
C LEU A 264 2.09 -5.81 13.82
N LEU A 265 3.28 -6.24 14.25
CA LEU A 265 3.46 -7.19 15.35
C LEU A 265 2.70 -6.77 16.62
N GLU A 266 2.72 -5.51 16.95
CA GLU A 266 1.99 -4.96 18.12
C GLU A 266 0.47 -5.03 17.95
N LYS A 267 -0.05 -5.10 16.75
CA LYS A 267 -1.47 -5.22 16.42
C LYS A 267 -1.92 -6.66 16.14
N ALA A 268 -0.99 -7.61 16.11
CA ALA A 268 -1.29 -9.03 15.91
C ALA A 268 -2.38 -9.58 16.82
N PRO A 269 -2.46 -9.24 18.14
CA PRO A 269 -3.50 -9.73 19.03
C PRO A 269 -4.93 -9.46 18.54
N ILE A 270 -5.17 -8.34 17.84
CA ILE A 270 -6.47 -7.98 17.27
C ILE A 270 -6.89 -8.99 16.19
N VAL A 271 -5.95 -9.34 15.30
CA VAL A 271 -6.24 -10.28 14.20
C VAL A 271 -6.34 -11.72 14.73
N LEU A 272 -5.54 -12.07 15.71
CA LEU A 272 -5.62 -13.38 16.39
C LEU A 272 -6.99 -13.61 17.04
N GLU A 273 -7.56 -12.59 17.70
CA GLU A 273 -8.92 -12.64 18.23
C GLU A 273 -9.96 -12.90 17.12
N ALA A 274 -9.80 -12.27 15.97
CA ALA A 274 -10.72 -12.49 14.85
C ALA A 274 -10.58 -13.91 14.26
N ILE A 275 -9.36 -14.43 14.16
CA ILE A 275 -9.07 -15.81 13.71
C ILE A 275 -9.73 -16.82 14.66
N GLU A 276 -9.58 -16.64 15.98
CA GLU A 276 -10.20 -17.50 17.00
C GLU A 276 -11.73 -17.40 16.96
N ARG A 277 -12.28 -16.20 16.93
CA ARG A 277 -13.72 -15.94 16.81
C ARG A 277 -14.35 -16.69 15.65
N GLU A 278 -13.67 -16.75 14.52
CA GLU A 278 -14.14 -17.43 13.32
C GLU A 278 -13.76 -18.93 13.28
N ASN A 279 -13.16 -19.49 14.35
CA ASN A 279 -12.69 -20.88 14.38
C ASN A 279 -11.82 -21.24 13.18
N LEU A 280 -10.87 -20.41 12.81
CA LEU A 280 -9.84 -20.67 11.81
C LEU A 280 -8.59 -21.21 12.52
N ASN A 281 -7.86 -22.10 11.84
CA ASN A 281 -6.65 -22.70 12.37
C ASN A 281 -5.43 -22.06 11.74
N ILE A 282 -4.53 -21.51 12.54
CA ILE A 282 -3.24 -20.98 12.08
C ILE A 282 -2.34 -22.15 11.73
N ILE A 283 -1.82 -22.15 10.49
CA ILE A 283 -0.89 -23.16 9.98
C ILE A 283 0.51 -22.63 9.78
N ASP A 284 0.65 -21.29 9.70
CA ASP A 284 1.95 -20.64 9.61
C ASP A 284 1.87 -19.18 10.08
N GLU A 285 3.02 -18.69 10.56
CA GLU A 285 3.23 -17.30 10.98
C GLU A 285 4.56 -16.84 10.39
N ILE A 286 4.51 -15.86 9.48
CA ILE A 286 5.67 -15.40 8.72
C ILE A 286 5.97 -13.96 9.13
N HIS A 287 7.22 -13.69 9.48
CA HIS A 287 7.67 -12.40 9.99
C HIS A 287 8.67 -11.72 9.04
N GLN A 288 8.59 -10.40 8.98
CA GLN A 288 9.61 -9.55 8.37
C GLN A 288 9.61 -8.19 9.07
N ASP A 289 10.73 -7.85 9.73
CA ASP A 289 10.89 -6.65 10.54
C ASP A 289 9.76 -6.53 11.60
N GLN A 290 8.99 -5.45 11.55
CA GLN A 290 7.87 -5.18 12.44
C GLN A 290 6.52 -5.75 11.95
N TRP A 291 6.53 -6.54 10.87
CA TRP A 291 5.32 -7.05 10.24
C TRP A 291 5.18 -8.56 10.42
N VAL A 292 3.94 -9.00 10.52
CA VAL A 292 3.57 -10.42 10.58
C VAL A 292 2.47 -10.72 9.58
N SER A 293 2.51 -11.91 9.01
CA SER A 293 1.44 -12.49 8.19
C SER A 293 1.04 -13.84 8.76
N PHE A 294 -0.25 -14.10 8.84
CA PHE A 294 -0.79 -15.38 9.25
C PHE A 294 -1.31 -16.16 8.04
N VAL A 295 -0.97 -17.43 7.98
CA VAL A 295 -1.62 -18.36 7.04
C VAL A 295 -2.56 -19.25 7.84
N VAL A 296 -3.85 -19.22 7.48
CA VAL A 296 -4.89 -19.95 8.19
C VAL A 296 -5.61 -20.92 7.27
N THR A 297 -6.25 -21.95 7.86
CA THR A 297 -7.14 -22.87 7.18
C THR A 297 -8.45 -22.99 7.93
N LYS A 298 -9.49 -23.41 7.18
CA LYS A 298 -10.84 -23.63 7.71
C LYS A 298 -10.97 -25.01 8.36
#